data_47755848da1bcd077ece60b765eec633
#
_entry.id   47755848da1bcd077ece60b765eec633
#
_cell.length_a   1.000
_cell.length_b   1.000
_cell.length_c   1.000
_cell.angle_alpha   90.00
_cell.angle_beta   90.00
_cell.angle_gamma   90.00
#
_symmetry.space_group_name_H-M   'P 1'
#
loop_
_entity.id
_entity.type
_entity.pdbx_description
1 polymer ?
#
loop_
_entity_poly.entity_id
_entity_poly.type
_entity_poly.pdbx_seq_one_letter_code
_entity_poly.pdbx_strand_id
1 'polypeptide(L)'
;MKKIFILALCFTLPLVSCNKWLEQPPSGNLREDLFNTAQDAQETLNSCYDALANLYDGRIQNISELLSDNLNQPNTNNDLRSVYARQTTFFNGTTNKVYQDLFTVVWRCNTLLDNIDVIPNFETGEKERLIAEARFLRGFCHWAAVKLWAQPYGWTPGNTHLGVPIRDKAAADPLLRNTVQEVYDFVQEDLEFAYNNLPQTNGIYASKLAAAGVLATFHFLKQEWAKAIEYSSEVIGSDSYTLSESLDRYPQISQSNNTTSEFVFGTVSTLYSIDGGSLAQDRRCGSFVSNYQINNGIAELMVSQNFQDFINLNPADKRLQDWFTFEGNRAFLKKFFTNQIYSVPIVHLTELHLIRAEAIAENGGDLSIAREDINKILNRAFDSGTNQISESATAEDIIAEARRQYRIELVGEGKYTEQLRRYGVMGENIIIRDAPYDCPGMAIQFPNAESTVIGFELNPEGGCN
;
A
#
# COMPACT_ATOMS: atom_id res chain seq x y z
N MET A 1 -22.76 62.76 51.60
CA MET A 1 -21.63 62.98 50.72
C MET A 1 -20.48 61.98 51.00
N LYS A 2 -20.75 60.64 51.12
CA LYS A 2 -19.72 59.64 51.40
C LYS A 2 -19.86 58.34 50.50
N LYS A 3 -20.61 58.43 49.40
CA LYS A 3 -20.85 57.26 48.51
C LYS A 3 -20.36 57.40 47.05
N ILE A 4 -19.70 58.52 46.71
CA ILE A 4 -19.22 58.82 45.33
C ILE A 4 -17.71 58.61 45.19
N PHE A 5 -16.96 58.32 46.26
CA PHE A 5 -15.49 58.14 46.18
C PHE A 5 -15.00 56.72 46.00
N ILE A 6 -15.91 55.70 46.01
CA ILE A 6 -15.50 54.32 45.84
C ILE A 6 -15.59 53.86 44.39
N LEU A 7 -16.26 54.63 43.50
CA LEU A 7 -16.44 54.21 42.09
C LEU A 7 -15.32 54.69 41.13
N ALA A 8 -14.41 55.55 41.60
CA ALA A 8 -13.35 56.15 40.79
C ALA A 8 -11.98 55.39 40.89
N LEU A 9 -11.86 54.37 41.80
CA LEU A 9 -10.58 53.69 42.03
C LEU A 9 -10.48 52.32 41.28
N CYS A 10 -11.50 51.94 40.56
CA CYS A 10 -11.48 50.70 39.76
C CYS A 10 -11.09 50.87 38.30
N PHE A 11 -10.72 52.06 37.84
CA PHE A 11 -10.47 52.30 36.41
C PHE A 11 -9.00 52.62 36.06
N THR A 12 -8.05 52.36 36.97
CA THR A 12 -6.61 52.54 36.68
C THR A 12 -5.81 51.23 36.91
N LEU A 13 -6.33 50.11 36.45
CA LEU A 13 -5.47 48.94 36.21
C LEU A 13 -4.73 49.19 34.88
N PRO A 14 -3.40 49.25 34.88
CA PRO A 14 -2.66 49.33 33.62
C PRO A 14 -2.97 48.08 32.82
N LEU A 15 -3.47 48.26 31.60
CA LEU A 15 -3.52 47.23 30.57
C LEU A 15 -2.07 46.85 30.22
N VAL A 16 -1.45 46.04 31.06
CA VAL A 16 -0.25 45.31 30.67
C VAL A 16 -0.76 44.20 29.73
N SER A 17 -0.94 44.56 28.49
CA SER A 17 -1.12 43.62 27.40
C SER A 17 0.12 42.73 27.35
N CYS A 18 -0.03 41.46 27.69
CA CYS A 18 0.99 40.48 27.44
C CYS A 18 1.11 40.27 25.92
N ASN A 19 1.87 41.12 25.24
CA ASN A 19 2.16 40.99 23.80
C ASN A 19 2.90 39.67 23.47
N LYS A 20 3.49 39.00 24.45
CA LYS A 20 4.15 37.69 24.25
C LYS A 20 3.22 36.52 23.92
N TRP A 21 1.90 36.66 24.13
CA TRP A 21 0.93 35.61 23.76
C TRP A 21 0.43 35.76 22.32
N LEU A 22 0.66 36.87 21.68
CA LEU A 22 0.27 37.16 20.29
C LEU A 22 1.41 36.88 19.30
N GLU A 23 2.59 36.56 19.78
CA GLU A 23 3.78 36.20 18.95
C GLU A 23 3.97 34.69 18.82
N GLN A 24 2.96 33.88 19.15
CA GLN A 24 3.02 32.47 18.68
C GLN A 24 2.76 32.49 17.16
N PRO A 25 3.75 32.07 16.36
CA PRO A 25 3.50 31.87 14.94
C PRO A 25 2.32 30.91 14.79
N PRO A 26 1.49 31.08 13.74
CA PRO A 26 0.39 30.15 13.47
C PRO A 26 0.90 28.72 13.56
N SER A 27 0.19 27.85 14.28
CA SER A 27 0.49 26.44 14.36
C SER A 27 0.35 25.80 12.96
N GLY A 28 1.38 25.88 12.15
CA GLY A 28 1.39 25.47 10.76
C GLY A 28 2.60 25.98 9.98
N ASN A 29 3.27 27.02 10.46
CA ASN A 29 4.59 27.34 9.94
C ASN A 29 5.59 26.39 10.59
N LEU A 30 6.14 25.47 9.82
CA LEU A 30 7.37 24.78 10.18
C LEU A 30 8.36 25.86 10.58
N ARG A 31 8.85 25.80 11.82
CA ARG A 31 9.87 26.76 12.28
C ARG A 31 11.10 26.55 11.42
N GLU A 32 11.73 27.64 10.99
CA GLU A 32 13.02 27.62 10.27
C GLU A 32 14.12 26.88 11.03
N ASP A 33 13.89 26.60 12.32
CA ASP A 33 14.77 25.91 13.26
C ASP A 33 14.56 24.38 13.35
N LEU A 34 13.70 23.76 12.50
CA LEU A 34 13.43 22.31 12.54
C LEU A 34 14.43 21.45 11.75
N PHE A 35 15.29 22.05 10.95
CA PHE A 35 16.24 21.34 10.09
C PHE A 35 17.68 21.85 10.32
N ASN A 36 18.24 21.52 11.48
CA ASN A 36 19.58 21.98 11.84
C ASN A 36 20.62 20.87 11.85
N THR A 37 20.20 19.64 12.00
CA THR A 37 21.08 18.47 12.19
C THR A 37 20.66 17.29 11.34
N ALA A 38 21.59 16.38 11.06
CA ALA A 38 21.30 15.09 10.41
C ALA A 38 20.25 14.29 11.20
N GLN A 39 20.21 14.43 12.55
CA GLN A 39 19.21 13.80 13.39
C GLN A 39 17.80 14.32 13.09
N ASP A 40 17.61 15.63 12.86
CA ASP A 40 16.30 16.22 12.51
C ASP A 40 15.80 15.65 11.16
N ALA A 41 16.72 15.49 10.20
CA ALA A 41 16.40 14.84 8.91
C ALA A 41 15.96 13.38 9.10
N GLN A 42 16.67 12.62 9.93
CA GLN A 42 16.33 11.22 10.23
C GLN A 42 14.98 11.12 10.95
N GLU A 43 14.69 12.00 11.90
CA GLU A 43 13.41 12.02 12.62
C GLU A 43 12.25 12.37 11.68
N THR A 44 12.47 13.30 10.74
CA THR A 44 11.50 13.61 9.70
C THR A 44 11.24 12.40 8.82
N LEU A 45 12.28 11.69 8.38
CA LEU A 45 12.13 10.45 7.61
C LEU A 45 11.40 9.37 8.41
N ASN A 46 11.72 9.18 9.68
CA ASN A 46 11.01 8.24 10.55
C ASN A 46 9.51 8.57 10.62
N SER A 47 9.17 9.87 10.62
CA SER A 47 7.77 10.30 10.57
C SER A 47 7.07 9.94 9.26
N CYS A 48 7.80 9.82 8.14
CA CYS A 48 7.24 9.35 6.87
C CYS A 48 6.86 7.86 6.96
N TYR A 49 7.73 7.03 7.54
CA TYR A 49 7.42 5.61 7.77
C TYR A 49 6.27 5.41 8.76
N ASP A 50 6.18 6.24 9.79
CA ASP A 50 5.05 6.24 10.72
C ASP A 50 3.73 6.56 10.00
N ALA A 51 3.73 7.55 9.11
CA ALA A 51 2.56 7.85 8.28
C ALA A 51 2.21 6.71 7.31
N LEU A 52 3.22 6.04 6.72
CA LEU A 52 3.01 4.86 5.88
C LEU A 52 2.35 3.72 6.66
N ALA A 53 2.75 3.50 7.92
CA ALA A 53 2.13 2.48 8.77
C ALA A 53 0.66 2.76 9.08
N ASN A 54 0.26 4.04 9.16
CA ASN A 54 -1.16 4.42 9.27
C ASN A 54 -1.96 4.13 7.99
N LEU A 55 -1.33 4.18 6.83
CA LEU A 55 -1.94 3.89 5.54
C LEU A 55 -2.18 2.39 5.35
N TYR A 56 -1.19 1.56 5.73
CA TYR A 56 -1.22 0.10 5.57
C TYR A 56 -1.78 -0.64 6.80
N ASP A 57 -2.69 -0.01 7.53
CA ASP A 57 -3.41 -0.59 8.66
C ASP A 57 -4.59 -1.49 8.27
N GLY A 58 -4.76 -1.76 6.98
CA GLY A 58 -5.85 -2.55 6.38
C GLY A 58 -6.81 -1.75 5.51
N ARG A 59 -6.90 -0.43 5.66
CA ARG A 59 -7.86 0.38 4.89
C ARG A 59 -7.60 0.37 3.40
N ILE A 60 -6.34 0.55 2.98
CA ILE A 60 -5.97 0.54 1.56
C ILE A 60 -6.17 -0.86 0.96
N GLN A 61 -5.83 -1.91 1.70
CA GLN A 61 -6.04 -3.30 1.29
C GLN A 61 -7.53 -3.61 1.14
N ASN A 62 -8.36 -3.21 2.12
CA ASN A 62 -9.81 -3.42 2.08
C ASN A 62 -10.45 -2.76 0.87
N ILE A 63 -10.07 -1.52 0.55
CA ILE A 63 -10.58 -0.82 -0.64
C ILE A 63 -10.24 -1.61 -1.90
N SER A 64 -8.98 -2.02 -2.06
CA SER A 64 -8.55 -2.77 -3.23
C SER A 64 -9.22 -4.15 -3.32
N GLU A 65 -9.33 -4.90 -2.20
CA GLU A 65 -10.01 -6.20 -2.18
C GLU A 65 -11.52 -6.08 -2.53
N LEU A 66 -12.18 -5.03 -2.08
CA LEU A 66 -13.60 -4.81 -2.35
C LEU A 66 -13.87 -4.36 -3.80
N LEU A 67 -12.89 -3.80 -4.50
CA LEU A 67 -12.97 -3.52 -5.93
C LEU A 67 -12.81 -4.79 -6.77
N SER A 68 -12.12 -5.81 -6.25
CA SER A 68 -12.01 -7.13 -6.87
C SER A 68 -13.24 -8.01 -6.56
N ASP A 69 -13.14 -9.30 -6.88
CA ASP A 69 -14.20 -10.28 -6.64
C ASP A 69 -13.77 -11.40 -5.67
N ASN A 70 -12.76 -11.14 -4.85
CA ASN A 70 -12.27 -12.10 -3.86
C ASN A 70 -13.02 -12.01 -2.53
N LEU A 71 -13.34 -10.79 -2.09
CA LEU A 71 -13.99 -10.54 -0.82
C LEU A 71 -15.30 -9.77 -1.01
N ASN A 72 -16.18 -9.89 -0.03
CA ASN A 72 -17.40 -9.10 0.09
C ASN A 72 -17.49 -8.41 1.45
N GLN A 73 -18.40 -7.46 1.55
CA GLN A 73 -18.65 -6.68 2.76
C GLN A 73 -20.06 -6.96 3.27
N PRO A 74 -20.23 -7.50 4.50
CA PRO A 74 -21.52 -7.95 5.03
C PRO A 74 -22.39 -6.82 5.60
N ASN A 75 -22.50 -5.69 4.96
CA ASN A 75 -23.46 -4.62 5.26
C ASN A 75 -23.34 -3.89 6.62
N THR A 76 -22.19 -3.90 7.26
CA THR A 76 -22.00 -3.24 8.56
C THR A 76 -21.41 -1.83 8.44
N ASN A 77 -20.65 -1.56 7.38
CA ASN A 77 -19.95 -0.29 7.14
C ASN A 77 -20.42 0.33 5.81
N ASN A 78 -21.07 1.48 5.86
CA ASN A 78 -21.61 2.16 4.66
C ASN A 78 -20.51 2.60 3.69
N ASP A 79 -19.37 3.04 4.18
CA ASP A 79 -18.25 3.48 3.35
C ASP A 79 -17.70 2.31 2.54
N LEU A 80 -17.38 1.19 3.20
CA LEU A 80 -16.90 -0.01 2.52
C LEU A 80 -17.97 -0.63 1.60
N ARG A 81 -19.26 -0.52 1.96
CA ARG A 81 -20.35 -0.94 1.09
C ARG A 81 -20.38 -0.13 -0.22
N SER A 82 -20.15 1.18 -0.15
CA SER A 82 -20.12 2.01 -1.36
C SER A 82 -18.90 1.70 -2.22
N VAL A 83 -17.75 1.32 -1.62
CA VAL A 83 -16.59 0.79 -2.34
C VAL A 83 -16.94 -0.54 -3.04
N TYR A 84 -17.52 -1.50 -2.30
CA TYR A 84 -17.94 -2.77 -2.86
C TYR A 84 -18.97 -2.60 -4.01
N ALA A 85 -19.93 -1.68 -3.86
CA ALA A 85 -20.87 -1.34 -4.91
C ALA A 85 -20.22 -0.54 -6.05
N ARG A 86 -18.97 -0.10 -5.91
CA ARG A 86 -18.28 0.77 -6.88
C ARG A 86 -19.03 2.08 -7.15
N GLN A 87 -19.58 2.66 -6.07
CA GLN A 87 -20.38 3.87 -6.07
C GLN A 87 -19.90 4.84 -4.98
N THR A 88 -18.60 5.03 -4.91
CA THR A 88 -18.00 5.96 -3.92
C THR A 88 -18.38 7.39 -4.25
N THR A 89 -18.63 8.18 -3.21
CA THR A 89 -18.87 9.62 -3.30
C THR A 89 -17.76 10.39 -2.63
N PHE A 90 -17.65 11.68 -2.89
CA PHE A 90 -16.68 12.57 -2.27
C PHE A 90 -16.86 12.73 -0.75
N PHE A 91 -17.92 12.17 -0.15
CA PHE A 91 -18.14 12.12 1.30
C PHE A 91 -17.75 10.79 1.94
N ASN A 92 -17.26 9.79 1.19
CA ASN A 92 -16.84 8.52 1.76
C ASN A 92 -15.65 8.73 2.73
N GLY A 93 -15.87 8.50 4.02
CA GLY A 93 -14.89 8.77 5.06
C GLY A 93 -13.65 7.87 4.97
N THR A 94 -13.84 6.61 4.59
CA THR A 94 -12.74 5.63 4.47
C THR A 94 -11.81 5.97 3.31
N THR A 95 -12.34 6.24 2.11
CA THR A 95 -11.52 6.59 0.95
C THR A 95 -10.85 7.95 1.12
N ASN A 96 -11.56 8.93 1.70
CA ASN A 96 -11.02 10.25 2.02
C ASN A 96 -9.84 10.15 3.00
N LYS A 97 -9.94 9.30 4.02
CA LYS A 97 -8.86 9.09 4.98
C LYS A 97 -7.63 8.45 4.33
N VAL A 98 -7.82 7.45 3.45
CA VAL A 98 -6.71 6.85 2.69
C VAL A 98 -6.03 7.87 1.79
N TYR A 99 -6.80 8.72 1.10
CA TYR A 99 -6.25 9.81 0.29
C TYR A 99 -5.39 10.78 1.13
N GLN A 100 -5.94 11.23 2.26
CA GLN A 100 -5.21 12.10 3.18
C GLN A 100 -3.94 11.47 3.72
N ASP A 101 -3.97 10.19 4.09
CA ASP A 101 -2.81 9.49 4.63
C ASP A 101 -1.71 9.32 3.57
N LEU A 102 -2.07 8.99 2.31
CA LEU A 102 -1.14 8.95 1.18
C LEU A 102 -0.40 10.29 1.02
N PHE A 103 -1.16 11.37 0.93
CA PHE A 103 -0.56 12.69 0.74
C PHE A 103 0.06 13.28 2.01
N THR A 104 -0.23 12.73 3.19
CA THR A 104 0.54 13.03 4.42
C THR A 104 1.95 12.44 4.34
N VAL A 105 2.11 11.21 3.85
CA VAL A 105 3.45 10.63 3.58
C VAL A 105 4.20 11.50 2.57
N VAL A 106 3.57 11.82 1.45
CA VAL A 106 4.15 12.66 0.38
C VAL A 106 4.58 14.03 0.92
N TRP A 107 3.72 14.69 1.70
CA TRP A 107 4.03 15.97 2.32
C TRP A 107 5.26 15.91 3.23
N ARG A 108 5.34 14.91 4.10
CA ARG A 108 6.49 14.71 5.00
C ARG A 108 7.78 14.42 4.22
N CYS A 109 7.70 13.59 3.16
CA CYS A 109 8.83 13.34 2.27
C CYS A 109 9.31 14.62 1.59
N ASN A 110 8.39 15.41 1.04
CA ASN A 110 8.73 16.70 0.42
C ASN A 110 9.31 17.68 1.44
N THR A 111 8.77 17.71 2.67
CA THR A 111 9.34 18.54 3.75
C THR A 111 10.81 18.22 4.01
N LEU A 112 11.17 16.93 4.03
CA LEU A 112 12.57 16.52 4.14
C LEU A 112 13.37 16.95 2.89
N LEU A 113 12.87 16.63 1.69
CA LEU A 113 13.57 16.90 0.43
C LEU A 113 13.80 18.40 0.17
N ASP A 114 12.83 19.25 0.53
CA ASP A 114 12.93 20.71 0.35
C ASP A 114 13.92 21.37 1.32
N ASN A 115 14.23 20.71 2.46
CA ASN A 115 15.06 21.29 3.52
C ASN A 115 16.42 20.59 3.75
N ILE A 116 16.64 19.40 3.18
CA ILE A 116 17.84 18.59 3.49
C ILE A 116 19.15 19.27 3.06
N ASP A 117 19.10 20.15 2.05
CA ASP A 117 20.30 20.81 1.51
C ASP A 117 20.88 21.88 2.44
N VAL A 118 20.09 22.43 3.37
CA VAL A 118 20.56 23.43 4.33
C VAL A 118 21.18 22.80 5.58
N ILE A 119 21.02 21.50 5.79
CA ILE A 119 21.55 20.79 6.96
C ILE A 119 23.05 20.51 6.76
N PRO A 120 23.91 20.93 7.70
CA PRO A 120 25.34 20.65 7.64
C PRO A 120 25.70 19.27 8.24
N ASN A 121 26.90 18.81 7.96
CA ASN A 121 27.56 17.74 8.71
C ASN A 121 26.86 16.37 8.70
N PHE A 122 26.41 15.91 7.54
CA PHE A 122 26.03 14.51 7.36
C PHE A 122 27.27 13.59 7.39
N GLU A 123 27.10 12.38 7.85
CA GLU A 123 28.08 11.32 7.60
C GLU A 123 28.11 10.96 6.11
N THR A 124 29.21 10.33 5.69
CA THR A 124 29.37 9.94 4.27
C THR A 124 28.25 8.99 3.83
N GLY A 125 27.51 9.37 2.79
CA GLY A 125 26.40 8.59 2.23
C GLY A 125 25.09 8.69 3.01
N GLU A 126 25.06 9.37 4.16
CA GLU A 126 23.84 9.49 4.97
C GLU A 126 22.79 10.38 4.29
N LYS A 127 23.21 11.52 3.76
CA LYS A 127 22.30 12.45 3.07
C LYS A 127 21.68 11.80 1.84
N GLU A 128 22.49 11.14 1.02
CA GLU A 128 22.03 10.43 -0.18
C GLU A 128 21.02 9.32 0.17
N ARG A 129 21.27 8.58 1.24
CA ARG A 129 20.35 7.55 1.75
C ARG A 129 19.01 8.16 2.17
N LEU A 130 19.03 9.25 2.95
CA LEU A 130 17.79 9.93 3.41
C LEU A 130 16.96 10.46 2.23
N ILE A 131 17.62 11.06 1.24
CA ILE A 131 16.96 11.51 -0.01
C ILE A 131 16.36 10.31 -0.74
N ALA A 132 17.09 9.21 -0.88
CA ALA A 132 16.64 8.05 -1.61
C ALA A 132 15.45 7.35 -0.93
N GLU A 133 15.45 7.25 0.40
CA GLU A 133 14.31 6.73 1.16
C GLU A 133 13.08 7.63 1.03
N ALA A 134 13.25 8.95 1.12
CA ALA A 134 12.14 9.91 0.97
C ALA A 134 11.55 9.85 -0.46
N ARG A 135 12.38 9.78 -1.50
CA ARG A 135 11.92 9.61 -2.89
C ARG A 135 11.21 8.28 -3.09
N PHE A 136 11.74 7.18 -2.52
CA PHE A 136 11.06 5.88 -2.55
C PHE A 136 9.63 5.97 -2.00
N LEU A 137 9.46 6.52 -0.81
CA LEU A 137 8.14 6.64 -0.16
C LEU A 137 7.21 7.58 -0.93
N ARG A 138 7.73 8.68 -1.46
CA ARG A 138 6.97 9.64 -2.26
C ARG A 138 6.45 9.03 -3.55
N GLY A 139 7.32 8.40 -4.32
CA GLY A 139 6.96 7.70 -5.56
C GLY A 139 5.97 6.57 -5.29
N PHE A 140 6.23 5.75 -4.28
CA PHE A 140 5.35 4.66 -3.87
C PHE A 140 3.92 5.14 -3.51
N CYS A 141 3.79 6.25 -2.78
CA CYS A 141 2.48 6.79 -2.40
C CYS A 141 1.73 7.40 -3.60
N HIS A 142 2.42 8.07 -4.53
CA HIS A 142 1.79 8.52 -5.78
C HIS A 142 1.31 7.33 -6.63
N TRP A 143 2.10 6.26 -6.70
CA TRP A 143 1.70 5.05 -7.40
C TRP A 143 0.48 4.39 -6.75
N ALA A 144 0.45 4.27 -5.42
CA ALA A 144 -0.71 3.77 -4.70
C ALA A 144 -1.95 4.64 -4.95
N ALA A 145 -1.80 5.97 -5.00
CA ALA A 145 -2.89 6.89 -5.28
C ALA A 145 -3.42 6.72 -6.71
N VAL A 146 -2.57 6.72 -7.73
CA VAL A 146 -3.03 6.64 -9.13
C VAL A 146 -3.72 5.31 -9.40
N LYS A 147 -3.31 4.21 -8.80
CA LYS A 147 -3.97 2.91 -8.90
C LYS A 147 -5.42 2.91 -8.39
N LEU A 148 -5.73 3.69 -7.37
CA LEU A 148 -7.07 3.74 -6.78
C LEU A 148 -7.96 4.84 -7.37
N TRP A 149 -7.40 6.01 -7.68
CA TRP A 149 -8.17 7.21 -8.11
C TRP A 149 -8.17 7.44 -9.63
N ALA A 150 -7.55 6.54 -10.42
CA ALA A 150 -7.59 6.65 -11.88
C ALA A 150 -7.94 5.32 -12.55
N GLN A 151 -8.25 5.37 -13.84
CA GLN A 151 -8.29 4.19 -14.68
C GLN A 151 -6.87 3.63 -14.88
N PRO A 152 -6.71 2.32 -15.19
CA PRO A 152 -5.40 1.67 -15.20
C PRO A 152 -4.47 2.22 -16.28
N TYR A 153 -3.17 2.04 -16.07
CA TYR A 153 -2.16 2.26 -17.10
C TYR A 153 -2.49 1.38 -18.33
N GLY A 154 -2.41 1.97 -19.53
CA GLY A 154 -2.78 1.31 -20.78
C GLY A 154 -4.25 1.44 -21.17
N TRP A 155 -5.11 2.07 -20.35
CA TRP A 155 -6.53 2.25 -20.67
C TRP A 155 -6.77 3.15 -21.89
N THR A 156 -5.99 4.21 -22.05
CA THR A 156 -6.01 5.04 -23.26
C THR A 156 -4.66 5.00 -23.97
N PRO A 157 -4.63 5.20 -25.29
CA PRO A 157 -3.37 5.36 -26.00
C PRO A 157 -2.52 6.47 -25.38
N GLY A 158 -1.26 6.15 -25.05
CA GLY A 158 -0.34 7.09 -24.40
C GLY A 158 -0.73 7.53 -23.00
N ASN A 159 -1.67 6.83 -22.33
CA ASN A 159 -2.09 7.09 -20.95
C ASN A 159 -2.48 8.55 -20.68
N THR A 160 -3.17 9.17 -21.65
CA THR A 160 -3.55 10.59 -21.62
C THR A 160 -4.75 10.90 -20.72
N HIS A 161 -5.42 9.87 -20.19
CA HIS A 161 -6.49 10.05 -19.21
C HIS A 161 -5.97 10.56 -17.86
N LEU A 162 -6.87 11.19 -17.09
CA LEU A 162 -6.49 11.86 -15.85
C LEU A 162 -6.12 10.87 -14.73
N GLY A 163 -4.95 11.10 -14.16
CA GLY A 163 -4.41 10.44 -12.99
C GLY A 163 -4.75 11.18 -11.69
N VAL A 164 -3.72 11.44 -10.89
CA VAL A 164 -3.79 12.20 -9.63
C VAL A 164 -2.87 13.43 -9.71
N PRO A 165 -3.03 14.44 -8.84
CA PRO A 165 -2.07 15.53 -8.75
C PRO A 165 -0.68 15.02 -8.36
N ILE A 166 0.36 15.50 -9.02
CA ILE A 166 1.76 15.29 -8.62
C ILE A 166 2.13 16.37 -7.62
N ARG A 167 2.41 15.96 -6.38
CA ARG A 167 2.89 16.85 -5.31
C ARG A 167 4.37 16.62 -5.09
N ASP A 168 5.20 17.44 -5.71
CA ASP A 168 6.67 17.36 -5.69
C ASP A 168 7.33 18.26 -4.65
N LYS A 169 6.54 19.10 -3.95
CA LYS A 169 6.97 20.04 -2.90
C LYS A 169 6.06 20.02 -1.69
N ALA A 170 6.61 20.45 -0.54
CA ALA A 170 5.83 20.70 0.68
C ALA A 170 5.08 22.04 0.60
N ALA A 171 4.18 22.15 -0.36
CA ALA A 171 3.37 23.35 -0.59
C ALA A 171 1.88 23.01 -0.56
N ALA A 172 1.07 23.92 0.01
CA ALA A 172 -0.38 23.75 0.11
C ALA A 172 -1.13 24.26 -1.12
N ASP A 173 -0.43 24.49 -2.23
CA ASP A 173 -1.03 25.03 -3.45
C ASP A 173 -2.07 24.05 -4.02
N PRO A 174 -3.21 24.58 -4.51
CA PRO A 174 -4.16 23.79 -5.25
C PRO A 174 -3.51 23.27 -6.55
N LEU A 175 -3.61 21.96 -6.79
CA LEU A 175 -3.07 21.32 -7.98
C LEU A 175 -4.19 20.64 -8.78
N LEU A 176 -4.07 20.65 -10.08
CA LEU A 176 -4.93 19.88 -10.97
C LEU A 176 -4.39 18.46 -11.14
N ARG A 177 -5.21 17.58 -11.67
CA ARG A 177 -4.81 16.21 -11.99
C ARG A 177 -3.81 16.21 -13.15
N ASN A 178 -2.76 15.46 -13.00
CA ASN A 178 -1.85 15.10 -14.09
C ASN A 178 -2.42 13.91 -14.88
N THR A 179 -1.92 13.68 -16.08
CA THR A 179 -2.23 12.45 -16.83
C THR A 179 -1.62 11.25 -16.11
N VAL A 180 -2.19 10.05 -16.36
CA VAL A 180 -1.62 8.81 -15.83
C VAL A 180 -0.18 8.63 -16.31
N GLN A 181 0.15 9.01 -17.55
CA GLN A 181 1.54 8.95 -18.05
C GLN A 181 2.49 9.80 -17.20
N GLU A 182 2.14 11.08 -16.96
CA GLU A 182 2.98 11.97 -16.14
C GLU A 182 3.18 11.45 -14.72
N VAL A 183 2.12 10.90 -14.11
CA VAL A 183 2.23 10.32 -12.77
C VAL A 183 3.14 9.09 -12.78
N TYR A 184 3.01 8.20 -13.77
CA TYR A 184 3.86 7.02 -13.87
C TYR A 184 5.33 7.37 -14.16
N ASP A 185 5.59 8.40 -14.95
CA ASP A 185 6.95 8.88 -15.21
C ASP A 185 7.59 9.44 -13.93
N PHE A 186 6.85 10.24 -13.17
CA PHE A 186 7.29 10.75 -11.86
C PHE A 186 7.56 9.64 -10.85
N VAL A 187 6.68 8.65 -10.76
CA VAL A 187 6.84 7.47 -9.91
C VAL A 187 8.08 6.68 -10.30
N GLN A 188 8.25 6.43 -11.58
CA GLN A 188 9.41 5.69 -12.09
C GLN A 188 10.71 6.40 -11.75
N GLU A 189 10.79 7.71 -11.96
CA GLU A 189 11.97 8.50 -11.62
C GLU A 189 12.33 8.40 -10.13
N ASP A 190 11.34 8.50 -9.25
CA ASP A 190 11.56 8.40 -7.80
C ASP A 190 12.01 7.00 -7.37
N LEU A 191 11.39 5.95 -7.91
CA LEU A 191 11.72 4.56 -7.58
C LEU A 191 13.08 4.13 -8.17
N GLU A 192 13.42 4.52 -9.39
CA GLU A 192 14.73 4.25 -10.01
C GLU A 192 15.85 5.03 -9.30
N PHE A 193 15.59 6.27 -8.87
CA PHE A 193 16.54 7.00 -8.04
C PHE A 193 16.81 6.24 -6.73
N ALA A 194 15.76 5.78 -6.07
CA ALA A 194 15.89 5.00 -4.84
C ALA A 194 16.68 3.70 -5.07
N TYR A 195 16.34 2.95 -6.11
CA TYR A 195 17.05 1.74 -6.50
C TYR A 195 18.57 1.98 -6.69
N ASN A 196 18.94 3.09 -7.32
CA ASN A 196 20.34 3.40 -7.62
C ASN A 196 21.13 3.93 -6.42
N ASN A 197 20.46 4.49 -5.40
CA ASN A 197 21.14 5.22 -4.32
C ASN A 197 20.93 4.59 -2.92
N LEU A 198 20.04 3.61 -2.77
CA LEU A 198 19.85 2.92 -1.49
C LEU A 198 20.90 1.81 -1.30
N PRO A 199 21.26 1.50 -0.04
CA PRO A 199 22.05 0.32 0.26
C PRO A 199 21.30 -0.96 -0.10
N GLN A 200 22.03 -2.04 -0.35
CA GLN A 200 21.47 -3.34 -0.74
C GLN A 200 20.36 -3.79 0.21
N THR A 201 20.60 -3.70 1.50
CA THR A 201 19.64 -3.91 2.58
C THR A 201 19.68 -2.74 3.56
N ASN A 202 18.58 -2.43 4.26
CA ASN A 202 18.46 -1.30 5.18
C ASN A 202 17.58 -1.64 6.39
N GLY A 203 17.76 -2.81 6.96
CA GLY A 203 16.93 -3.29 8.07
C GLY A 203 15.45 -3.39 7.67
N ILE A 204 14.60 -2.65 8.37
CA ILE A 204 13.14 -2.60 8.12
C ILE A 204 12.73 -1.45 7.18
N TYR A 205 13.67 -0.61 6.78
CA TYR A 205 13.43 0.56 5.93
C TYR A 205 13.60 0.23 4.45
N ALA A 206 13.26 1.19 3.59
CA ALA A 206 13.47 1.05 2.16
C ALA A 206 14.95 0.77 1.83
N SER A 207 15.18 -0.18 0.96
CA SER A 207 16.50 -0.63 0.51
C SER A 207 16.52 -0.75 -1.02
N LYS A 208 17.67 -0.98 -1.61
CA LYS A 208 17.78 -1.26 -3.04
C LYS A 208 16.90 -2.43 -3.43
N LEU A 209 16.92 -3.53 -2.65
CA LEU A 209 16.08 -4.70 -2.92
C LEU A 209 14.59 -4.41 -2.72
N ALA A 210 14.21 -3.55 -1.76
CA ALA A 210 12.83 -3.09 -1.63
C ALA A 210 12.38 -2.29 -2.86
N ALA A 211 13.22 -1.38 -3.34
CA ALA A 211 12.96 -0.62 -4.57
C ALA A 211 12.85 -1.53 -5.80
N ALA A 212 13.75 -2.53 -5.93
CA ALA A 212 13.67 -3.53 -6.99
C ALA A 212 12.36 -4.32 -6.94
N GLY A 213 11.91 -4.77 -5.75
CA GLY A 213 10.65 -5.48 -5.60
C GLY A 213 9.43 -4.64 -5.99
N VAL A 214 9.41 -3.34 -5.64
CA VAL A 214 8.36 -2.41 -6.07
C VAL A 214 8.43 -2.19 -7.58
N LEU A 215 9.63 -1.96 -8.15
CA LEU A 215 9.84 -1.80 -9.60
C LEU A 215 9.44 -3.05 -10.38
N ALA A 216 9.68 -4.25 -9.85
CA ALA A 216 9.21 -5.50 -10.48
C ALA A 216 7.69 -5.49 -10.66
N THR A 217 6.92 -5.17 -9.62
CA THR A 217 5.46 -5.07 -9.68
C THR A 217 5.01 -3.90 -10.57
N PHE A 218 5.69 -2.75 -10.49
CA PHE A 218 5.40 -1.56 -11.31
C PHE A 218 5.52 -1.86 -12.81
N HIS A 219 6.63 -2.46 -13.24
CA HIS A 219 6.85 -2.82 -14.64
C HIS A 219 5.95 -3.98 -15.09
N PHE A 220 5.65 -4.92 -14.18
CA PHE A 220 4.70 -5.99 -14.46
C PHE A 220 3.29 -5.47 -14.78
N LEU A 221 2.79 -4.51 -14.01
CA LEU A 221 1.49 -3.88 -14.28
C LEU A 221 1.49 -3.03 -15.56
N LYS A 222 2.65 -2.52 -15.98
CA LYS A 222 2.84 -1.86 -17.28
C LYS A 222 3.03 -2.83 -18.44
N GLN A 223 3.09 -4.15 -18.20
CA GLN A 223 3.40 -5.18 -19.20
C GLN A 223 4.83 -5.05 -19.80
N GLU A 224 5.72 -4.43 -19.08
CA GLU A 224 7.14 -4.32 -19.41
C GLU A 224 7.90 -5.55 -18.88
N TRP A 225 7.60 -6.72 -19.47
CA TRP A 225 7.99 -8.03 -18.97
C TRP A 225 9.48 -8.17 -18.68
N ALA A 226 10.33 -7.69 -19.58
CA ALA A 226 11.78 -7.80 -19.44
C ALA A 226 12.28 -7.12 -18.16
N LYS A 227 11.77 -5.92 -17.84
CA LYS A 227 12.11 -5.20 -16.61
C LYS A 227 11.52 -5.87 -15.36
N ALA A 228 10.30 -6.39 -15.46
CA ALA A 228 9.69 -7.14 -14.37
C ALA A 228 10.52 -8.39 -14.01
N ILE A 229 11.04 -9.11 -15.03
CA ILE A 229 11.96 -10.25 -14.86
C ILE A 229 13.28 -9.81 -14.23
N GLU A 230 13.89 -8.74 -14.73
CA GLU A 230 15.16 -8.20 -14.24
C GLU A 230 15.09 -7.90 -12.74
N TYR A 231 14.17 -7.03 -12.34
CA TYR A 231 14.05 -6.59 -10.94
C TYR A 231 13.61 -7.72 -9.99
N SER A 232 12.65 -8.56 -10.39
CA SER A 232 12.25 -9.70 -9.57
C SER A 232 13.38 -10.72 -9.41
N SER A 233 14.19 -10.95 -10.46
CA SER A 233 15.33 -11.87 -10.41
C SER A 233 16.44 -11.35 -9.51
N GLU A 234 16.68 -10.03 -9.45
CA GLU A 234 17.64 -9.44 -8.53
C GLU A 234 17.26 -9.70 -7.07
N VAL A 235 15.98 -9.49 -6.71
CA VAL A 235 15.52 -9.74 -5.34
C VAL A 235 15.58 -11.23 -4.99
N ILE A 236 15.07 -12.09 -5.87
CA ILE A 236 15.02 -13.54 -5.66
C ILE A 236 16.43 -14.15 -5.57
N GLY A 237 17.38 -13.64 -6.35
CA GLY A 237 18.76 -14.10 -6.37
C GLY A 237 19.70 -13.42 -5.36
N SER A 238 19.19 -12.58 -4.47
CA SER A 238 20.03 -11.74 -3.62
C SER A 238 20.61 -12.43 -2.37
N ASP A 239 20.22 -13.67 -2.07
CA ASP A 239 20.51 -14.37 -0.80
C ASP A 239 20.05 -13.65 0.48
N SER A 240 19.45 -12.45 0.35
CA SER A 240 18.96 -11.66 1.48
C SER A 240 17.59 -12.12 1.98
N TYR A 241 16.86 -12.82 1.14
CA TYR A 241 15.51 -13.29 1.41
C TYR A 241 15.38 -14.76 0.98
N THR A 242 14.53 -15.50 1.69
CA THR A 242 14.29 -16.91 1.41
C THR A 242 12.80 -17.19 1.45
N LEU A 243 12.28 -17.87 0.43
CA LEU A 243 10.87 -18.27 0.39
C LEU A 243 10.58 -19.22 1.56
N SER A 244 9.53 -18.94 2.32
CA SER A 244 9.09 -19.80 3.42
C SER A 244 8.55 -21.13 2.90
N GLU A 245 8.93 -22.21 3.53
CA GLU A 245 8.35 -23.55 3.28
C GLU A 245 7.00 -23.71 3.99
N SER A 246 6.68 -22.85 4.95
CA SER A 246 5.43 -22.88 5.71
C SER A 246 4.35 -22.03 5.08
N LEU A 247 3.09 -22.46 5.21
CA LEU A 247 1.92 -21.64 4.91
C LEU A 247 1.74 -20.50 5.92
N ASP A 248 2.25 -20.63 7.13
CA ASP A 248 2.34 -19.57 8.14
C ASP A 248 3.57 -18.68 7.85
N ARG A 249 3.44 -17.84 6.84
CA ARG A 249 4.50 -16.93 6.37
C ARG A 249 4.36 -15.50 6.88
N TYR A 250 3.32 -15.22 7.65
CA TYR A 250 3.14 -13.92 8.29
C TYR A 250 3.76 -13.95 9.68
N PRO A 251 4.77 -13.11 9.93
CA PRO A 251 5.52 -13.20 11.17
C PRO A 251 4.67 -12.78 12.35
N GLN A 252 4.64 -13.66 13.33
CA GLN A 252 4.32 -13.23 14.68
C GLN A 252 5.44 -12.34 15.19
N ILE A 253 5.12 -11.19 15.78
CA ILE A 253 6.12 -10.36 16.42
C ILE A 253 6.69 -11.14 17.61
N SER A 254 7.88 -11.67 17.43
CA SER A 254 8.74 -12.10 18.53
C SER A 254 9.62 -10.91 18.94
N GLN A 255 10.12 -10.94 20.18
CA GLN A 255 10.86 -9.81 20.79
C GLN A 255 12.13 -9.34 20.04
N SER A 256 12.54 -9.97 18.95
CA SER A 256 13.82 -9.69 18.32
C SER A 256 13.81 -9.39 16.82
N ASN A 257 12.86 -9.90 16.03
CA ASN A 257 12.77 -9.56 14.60
C ASN A 257 11.35 -9.78 14.09
N ASN A 258 10.78 -8.75 13.51
CA ASN A 258 9.35 -8.67 13.20
C ASN A 258 9.02 -9.01 11.73
N THR A 259 9.93 -9.71 11.04
CA THR A 259 9.77 -10.05 9.63
C THR A 259 10.06 -11.52 9.39
N THR A 260 9.42 -12.13 8.40
CA THR A 260 9.78 -13.47 7.92
C THR A 260 10.93 -13.39 6.92
N SER A 261 11.48 -14.55 6.58
CA SER A 261 12.54 -14.68 5.58
C SER A 261 12.15 -14.18 4.18
N GLU A 262 10.86 -14.13 3.85
CA GLU A 262 10.38 -13.65 2.54
C GLU A 262 9.86 -12.20 2.54
N PHE A 263 9.94 -11.50 3.68
CA PHE A 263 9.51 -10.11 3.79
C PHE A 263 10.54 -9.15 3.21
N VAL A 264 10.25 -8.55 2.08
CA VAL A 264 11.15 -7.63 1.38
C VAL A 264 10.94 -6.19 1.81
N PHE A 265 9.68 -5.75 1.87
CA PHE A 265 9.29 -4.42 2.32
C PHE A 265 7.88 -4.42 2.87
N GLY A 266 7.63 -3.59 3.87
CA GLY A 266 6.30 -3.39 4.43
C GLY A 266 6.31 -2.55 5.69
N THR A 267 5.16 -2.49 6.38
CA THR A 267 5.05 -1.80 7.66
C THR A 267 5.32 -2.77 8.80
N VAL A 268 6.22 -2.39 9.69
CA VAL A 268 6.68 -3.24 10.79
C VAL A 268 6.07 -2.75 12.11
N SER A 269 5.37 -3.63 12.81
CA SER A 269 4.90 -3.34 14.16
C SER A 269 6.04 -3.51 15.16
N THR A 270 6.12 -2.60 16.11
CA THR A 270 7.08 -2.66 17.20
C THR A 270 6.38 -2.80 18.54
N LEU A 271 6.98 -3.58 19.43
CA LEU A 271 6.64 -3.54 20.85
C LEU A 271 7.44 -2.40 21.49
N TYR A 272 6.77 -1.50 22.17
CA TYR A 272 7.44 -0.44 22.90
C TYR A 272 7.12 -0.50 24.40
N SER A 273 8.07 -0.11 25.23
CA SER A 273 7.88 -0.08 26.67
C SER A 273 7.08 1.15 27.09
N ILE A 274 6.01 0.95 27.85
CA ILE A 274 5.32 2.03 28.57
C ILE A 274 5.90 2.13 29.99
N ASP A 275 5.79 3.29 30.61
CA ASP A 275 6.18 3.52 32.01
C ASP A 275 5.76 2.38 32.93
N GLY A 276 6.73 1.75 33.58
CA GLY A 276 6.51 0.63 34.50
C GLY A 276 6.76 -0.78 33.93
N GLY A 277 7.31 -0.92 32.72
CA GLY A 277 7.73 -2.20 32.17
C GLY A 277 6.64 -3.02 31.46
N SER A 278 5.44 -2.47 31.29
CA SER A 278 4.42 -3.07 30.43
C SER A 278 4.76 -2.80 28.95
N LEU A 279 4.67 -3.83 28.12
CA LEU A 279 4.83 -3.70 26.67
C LEU A 279 3.51 -3.21 26.07
N ALA A 280 3.53 -2.07 25.41
CA ALA A 280 2.45 -1.61 24.57
C ALA A 280 2.70 -2.02 23.12
N GLN A 281 1.62 -2.21 22.40
CA GLN A 281 1.63 -2.67 21.03
C GLN A 281 1.26 -1.52 20.09
N ASP A 282 1.96 -1.41 18.98
CA ASP A 282 1.46 -0.63 17.87
C ASP A 282 0.22 -1.33 17.29
N ARG A 283 -0.94 -0.72 17.48
CA ARG A 283 -2.23 -1.32 17.09
C ARG A 283 -2.54 -1.23 15.59
N ARG A 284 -1.76 -0.49 14.82
CA ARG A 284 -2.04 -0.24 13.40
C ARG A 284 -2.05 -1.52 12.60
N CYS A 285 -1.00 -2.32 12.71
CA CYS A 285 -0.98 -3.63 12.03
C CYS A 285 -2.02 -4.61 12.60
N GLY A 286 -2.39 -4.48 13.86
CA GLY A 286 -3.51 -5.21 14.47
C GLY A 286 -4.85 -4.85 13.84
N SER A 287 -5.05 -3.63 13.39
CA SER A 287 -6.25 -3.21 12.65
C SER A 287 -6.40 -3.94 11.33
N PHE A 288 -5.30 -4.22 10.62
CA PHE A 288 -5.32 -5.05 9.42
C PHE A 288 -5.94 -6.43 9.67
N VAL A 289 -5.52 -7.10 10.75
CA VAL A 289 -6.06 -8.43 11.12
C VAL A 289 -7.52 -8.34 11.52
N SER A 290 -7.92 -7.28 12.23
CA SER A 290 -9.27 -7.15 12.78
C SER A 290 -10.35 -7.14 11.71
N ASN A 291 -10.03 -6.76 10.48
CA ASN A 291 -10.97 -6.77 9.36
C ASN A 291 -11.47 -8.18 9.02
N TYR A 292 -10.69 -9.19 9.35
CA TYR A 292 -10.99 -10.60 9.07
C TYR A 292 -11.46 -11.38 10.30
N GLN A 293 -11.40 -10.78 11.50
CA GLN A 293 -11.84 -11.45 12.75
C GLN A 293 -13.35 -11.60 12.80
N ILE A 294 -13.79 -12.81 13.18
CA ILE A 294 -15.20 -13.12 13.34
C ILE A 294 -15.69 -12.56 14.69
N ASN A 295 -16.59 -11.60 14.64
CA ASN A 295 -17.27 -11.04 15.81
C ASN A 295 -18.76 -11.30 15.67
N ASN A 296 -19.38 -12.07 16.59
CA ASN A 296 -20.79 -12.45 16.54
C ASN A 296 -21.20 -13.10 15.19
N GLY A 297 -20.31 -13.92 14.61
CA GLY A 297 -20.55 -14.63 13.37
C GLY A 297 -20.43 -13.78 12.10
N ILE A 298 -19.87 -12.59 12.19
CA ILE A 298 -19.62 -11.66 11.06
C ILE A 298 -18.21 -11.12 11.16
N ALA A 299 -17.54 -10.97 10.03
CA ALA A 299 -16.31 -10.21 9.90
C ALA A 299 -16.57 -8.94 9.07
N GLU A 300 -15.69 -7.94 9.15
CA GLU A 300 -15.78 -6.74 8.30
C GLU A 300 -15.67 -7.10 6.82
N LEU A 301 -14.76 -8.04 6.51
CA LEU A 301 -14.60 -8.62 5.18
C LEU A 301 -14.78 -10.14 5.24
N MET A 302 -15.51 -10.68 4.29
CA MET A 302 -15.78 -12.11 4.14
C MET A 302 -15.36 -12.57 2.73
N VAL A 303 -15.07 -13.86 2.62
CA VAL A 303 -14.74 -14.46 1.33
C VAL A 303 -15.97 -14.50 0.43
N SER A 304 -15.89 -14.00 -0.79
CA SER A 304 -16.99 -14.02 -1.75
C SER A 304 -17.36 -15.43 -2.22
N GLN A 305 -18.56 -15.63 -2.71
CA GLN A 305 -18.96 -16.92 -3.28
C GLN A 305 -18.11 -17.28 -4.50
N ASN A 306 -17.81 -16.31 -5.36
CA ASN A 306 -16.95 -16.52 -6.53
C ASN A 306 -15.58 -17.05 -6.14
N PHE A 307 -14.96 -16.47 -5.09
CA PHE A 307 -13.66 -16.94 -4.63
C PHE A 307 -13.75 -18.31 -3.93
N GLN A 308 -14.83 -18.59 -3.18
CA GLN A 308 -15.06 -19.92 -2.60
C GLN A 308 -15.15 -21.00 -3.69
N ASP A 309 -15.92 -20.75 -4.74
CA ASP A 309 -16.04 -21.69 -5.88
C ASP A 309 -14.68 -21.88 -6.56
N PHE A 310 -13.92 -20.83 -6.72
CA PHE A 310 -12.58 -20.86 -7.32
C PHE A 310 -11.57 -21.71 -6.51
N ILE A 311 -11.47 -21.53 -5.21
CA ILE A 311 -10.52 -22.27 -4.36
C ILE A 311 -10.93 -23.72 -4.17
N ASN A 312 -12.22 -24.04 -4.19
CA ASN A 312 -12.74 -25.39 -4.03
C ASN A 312 -12.48 -26.30 -5.26
N LEU A 313 -11.93 -25.77 -6.36
CA LEU A 313 -11.57 -26.56 -7.53
C LEU A 313 -10.50 -27.61 -7.22
N ASN A 314 -9.67 -27.40 -6.18
CA ASN A 314 -8.66 -28.37 -5.75
C ASN A 314 -8.73 -28.62 -4.24
N PRO A 315 -9.52 -29.62 -3.78
CA PRO A 315 -9.69 -29.92 -2.35
C PRO A 315 -8.42 -30.38 -1.62
N ALA A 316 -7.37 -30.79 -2.36
CA ALA A 316 -6.09 -31.19 -1.77
C ALA A 316 -5.20 -29.98 -1.38
N ASP A 317 -5.62 -28.76 -1.69
CA ASP A 317 -4.89 -27.54 -1.35
C ASP A 317 -4.97 -27.31 0.17
N LYS A 318 -3.83 -27.37 0.86
CA LYS A 318 -3.75 -27.20 2.32
C LYS A 318 -4.21 -25.81 2.75
N ARG A 319 -4.09 -24.78 1.88
CA ARG A 319 -4.55 -23.42 2.17
C ARG A 319 -6.05 -23.36 2.46
N LEU A 320 -6.86 -24.29 1.90
CA LEU A 320 -8.28 -24.38 2.21
C LEU A 320 -8.54 -24.56 3.72
N GLN A 321 -7.75 -25.38 4.38
CA GLN A 321 -7.90 -25.66 5.81
C GLN A 321 -7.17 -24.62 6.67
N ASP A 322 -6.00 -24.18 6.22
CA ASP A 322 -5.14 -23.32 7.02
C ASP A 322 -5.55 -21.84 6.95
N TRP A 323 -6.04 -21.40 5.80
CA TRP A 323 -6.33 -19.97 5.57
C TRP A 323 -7.81 -19.59 5.59
N PHE A 324 -8.71 -20.57 5.62
CA PHE A 324 -10.15 -20.29 5.60
C PHE A 324 -10.89 -21.03 6.71
N THR A 325 -11.97 -20.42 7.17
CA THR A 325 -12.96 -21.03 8.06
C THR A 325 -14.30 -20.97 7.35
N PHE A 326 -15.00 -22.11 7.31
CA PHE A 326 -16.32 -22.23 6.67
C PHE A 326 -17.40 -22.41 7.74
N GLU A 327 -18.44 -21.58 7.73
CA GLU A 327 -19.61 -21.63 8.60
C GLU A 327 -20.90 -21.60 7.76
N GLY A 328 -21.42 -22.77 7.45
CA GLY A 328 -22.53 -22.91 6.51
C GLY A 328 -22.15 -22.40 5.12
N ASN A 329 -22.85 -21.37 4.62
CA ASN A 329 -22.60 -20.75 3.32
C ASN A 329 -21.60 -19.58 3.41
N ARG A 330 -21.01 -19.32 4.57
CA ARG A 330 -20.05 -18.24 4.78
C ARG A 330 -18.66 -18.77 4.87
N ALA A 331 -17.72 -18.05 4.29
CA ALA A 331 -16.30 -18.32 4.44
C ALA A 331 -15.57 -17.07 4.92
N PHE A 332 -14.63 -17.28 5.83
CA PHE A 332 -13.84 -16.26 6.47
C PHE A 332 -12.37 -16.51 6.22
N LEU A 333 -11.63 -15.44 5.97
CA LEU A 333 -10.19 -15.51 5.82
C LEU A 333 -9.53 -15.51 7.20
N LYS A 334 -8.76 -16.56 7.53
CA LYS A 334 -7.96 -16.64 8.76
C LYS A 334 -6.45 -16.67 8.51
N LYS A 335 -6.02 -16.43 7.29
CA LYS A 335 -4.64 -16.39 6.84
C LYS A 335 -3.73 -15.51 7.71
N PHE A 336 -4.29 -14.46 8.32
CA PHE A 336 -3.58 -13.50 9.17
C PHE A 336 -3.83 -13.70 10.66
N PHE A 337 -4.51 -14.77 11.04
CA PHE A 337 -4.87 -15.03 12.43
C PHE A 337 -3.72 -15.59 13.22
N THR A 338 -2.91 -14.70 13.70
CA THR A 338 -2.17 -14.93 14.93
C THR A 338 -2.73 -13.98 15.97
N ASN A 339 -2.91 -14.43 17.22
CA ASN A 339 -3.35 -13.57 18.33
C ASN A 339 -2.31 -12.47 18.67
N GLN A 340 -1.40 -12.16 17.76
CA GLN A 340 -0.25 -11.30 17.98
C GLN A 340 -0.13 -10.28 16.86
N ILE A 341 0.44 -9.16 17.15
CA ILE A 341 0.76 -8.09 16.23
C ILE A 341 1.84 -8.58 15.27
N TYR A 342 1.70 -8.26 14.02
CA TYR A 342 2.67 -8.62 13.00
C TYR A 342 2.91 -7.46 12.03
N SER A 343 3.91 -7.64 11.21
CA SER A 343 4.22 -6.71 10.13
C SER A 343 3.32 -6.98 8.93
N VAL A 344 2.90 -5.93 8.23
CA VAL A 344 2.09 -6.02 7.02
C VAL A 344 3.01 -5.95 5.81
N PRO A 345 3.17 -7.03 5.04
CA PRO A 345 4.02 -7.03 3.87
C PRO A 345 3.41 -6.19 2.75
N ILE A 346 4.23 -5.39 2.09
CA ILE A 346 3.91 -4.67 0.86
C ILE A 346 4.54 -5.40 -0.32
N VAL A 347 5.77 -5.88 -0.15
CA VAL A 347 6.48 -6.72 -1.13
C VAL A 347 7.06 -7.93 -0.41
N HIS A 348 6.84 -9.12 -0.95
CA HIS A 348 7.42 -10.37 -0.45
C HIS A 348 7.75 -11.34 -1.59
N LEU A 349 8.63 -12.32 -1.32
CA LEU A 349 9.15 -13.22 -2.36
C LEU A 349 8.09 -14.02 -3.10
N THR A 350 7.03 -14.46 -2.41
CA THR A 350 5.94 -15.20 -3.07
C THR A 350 5.37 -14.42 -4.25
N GLU A 351 5.08 -13.12 -4.07
CA GLU A 351 4.59 -12.27 -5.16
C GLU A 351 5.60 -12.18 -6.29
N LEU A 352 6.89 -11.97 -5.96
CA LEU A 352 7.95 -11.80 -6.95
C LEU A 352 8.21 -13.06 -7.77
N HIS A 353 8.13 -14.25 -7.15
CA HIS A 353 8.20 -15.53 -7.89
C HIS A 353 7.05 -15.65 -8.90
N LEU A 354 5.82 -15.31 -8.51
CA LEU A 354 4.65 -15.40 -9.38
C LEU A 354 4.69 -14.35 -10.50
N ILE A 355 5.11 -13.13 -10.21
CA ILE A 355 5.36 -12.07 -11.21
C ILE A 355 6.41 -12.52 -12.21
N ARG A 356 7.55 -13.06 -11.74
CA ARG A 356 8.63 -13.51 -12.61
C ARG A 356 8.17 -14.66 -13.52
N ALA A 357 7.46 -15.61 -12.97
CA ALA A 357 6.97 -16.76 -13.73
C ALA A 357 6.02 -16.34 -14.86
N GLU A 358 5.02 -15.49 -14.58
CA GLU A 358 4.12 -14.98 -15.61
C GLU A 358 4.88 -14.12 -16.62
N ALA A 359 5.74 -13.20 -16.16
CA ALA A 359 6.50 -12.33 -17.04
C ALA A 359 7.44 -13.09 -17.97
N ILE A 360 8.10 -14.17 -17.51
CA ILE A 360 8.94 -15.03 -18.36
C ILE A 360 8.09 -15.69 -19.46
N ALA A 361 6.93 -16.22 -19.10
CA ALA A 361 6.06 -16.89 -20.08
C ALA A 361 5.50 -15.90 -21.11
N GLU A 362 5.07 -14.71 -20.67
CA GLU A 362 4.59 -13.63 -21.55
C GLU A 362 5.71 -13.09 -22.49
N ASN A 363 6.96 -13.09 -22.00
CA ASN A 363 8.10 -12.57 -22.75
C ASN A 363 8.78 -13.61 -23.68
N GLY A 364 8.27 -14.84 -23.70
CA GLY A 364 8.88 -15.94 -24.48
C GLY A 364 10.24 -16.39 -23.94
N GLY A 365 10.47 -16.27 -22.64
CA GLY A 365 11.71 -16.64 -21.97
C GLY A 365 11.81 -18.13 -21.62
N ASP A 366 12.78 -18.49 -20.75
CA ASP A 366 13.01 -19.87 -20.32
C ASP A 366 11.90 -20.37 -19.37
N LEU A 367 11.00 -21.16 -19.91
CA LEU A 367 9.87 -21.72 -19.16
C LEU A 367 10.30 -22.64 -18.00
N SER A 368 11.55 -23.15 -17.98
CA SER A 368 12.03 -23.99 -16.88
C SER A 368 12.16 -23.16 -15.58
N ILE A 369 12.61 -21.92 -15.67
CA ILE A 369 12.70 -20.98 -14.54
C ILE A 369 11.29 -20.64 -14.04
N ALA A 370 10.37 -20.35 -14.95
CA ALA A 370 8.99 -20.03 -14.59
C ALA A 370 8.29 -21.20 -13.88
N ARG A 371 8.48 -22.43 -14.36
CA ARG A 371 7.98 -23.65 -13.71
C ARG A 371 8.58 -23.84 -12.31
N GLU A 372 9.88 -23.64 -12.16
CA GLU A 372 10.53 -23.75 -10.87
C GLU A 372 9.93 -22.76 -9.86
N ASP A 373 9.70 -21.52 -10.25
CA ASP A 373 9.10 -20.49 -9.39
C ASP A 373 7.70 -20.91 -8.91
N ILE A 374 6.85 -21.37 -9.82
CA ILE A 374 5.50 -21.82 -9.45
C ILE A 374 5.55 -23.09 -8.60
N ASN A 375 6.43 -24.04 -8.93
CA ASN A 375 6.56 -25.30 -8.19
C ASN A 375 7.03 -25.08 -6.75
N LYS A 376 7.83 -24.05 -6.45
CA LYS A 376 8.16 -23.65 -5.07
C LYS A 376 6.89 -23.29 -4.28
N ILE A 377 5.96 -22.56 -4.89
CA ILE A 377 4.68 -22.21 -4.26
C ILE A 377 3.78 -23.42 -4.10
N LEU A 378 3.68 -24.27 -5.13
CA LEU A 378 2.87 -25.49 -5.10
C LEU A 378 3.38 -26.51 -4.08
N ASN A 379 4.69 -26.65 -3.90
CA ASN A 379 5.27 -27.54 -2.90
C ASN A 379 4.88 -27.18 -1.47
N ARG A 380 4.65 -25.91 -1.20
CA ARG A 380 4.13 -25.43 0.08
C ARG A 380 2.64 -25.68 0.25
N ALA A 381 1.88 -25.48 -0.83
CA ALA A 381 0.42 -25.58 -0.84
C ALA A 381 -0.10 -27.02 -0.85
N PHE A 382 0.69 -27.96 -1.39
CA PHE A 382 0.33 -29.37 -1.53
C PHE A 382 1.37 -30.28 -0.87
N ASP A 383 1.11 -31.58 -0.86
CA ASP A 383 2.12 -32.56 -0.48
C ASP A 383 3.26 -32.55 -1.49
N SER A 384 4.48 -32.62 -1.00
CA SER A 384 5.69 -32.49 -1.82
C SER A 384 5.66 -33.42 -3.01
N GLY A 385 5.92 -32.91 -4.22
CA GLY A 385 5.91 -33.64 -5.47
C GLY A 385 4.53 -33.93 -6.08
N THR A 386 3.44 -33.48 -5.40
CA THR A 386 2.10 -33.54 -5.98
C THR A 386 1.73 -32.17 -6.57
N ASN A 387 0.85 -32.15 -7.57
CA ASN A 387 0.36 -30.90 -8.21
C ASN A 387 1.46 -29.99 -8.80
N GLN A 388 2.57 -30.56 -9.22
CA GLN A 388 3.62 -29.82 -9.93
C GLN A 388 3.19 -29.49 -11.35
N ILE A 389 3.65 -28.33 -11.86
CA ILE A 389 3.52 -28.04 -13.28
C ILE A 389 4.38 -29.02 -14.09
N SER A 390 3.79 -29.59 -15.15
CA SER A 390 4.46 -30.51 -16.06
C SER A 390 5.68 -29.89 -16.74
N GLU A 391 6.71 -30.69 -16.99
CA GLU A 391 7.85 -30.26 -17.80
C GLU A 391 7.45 -29.90 -19.25
N SER A 392 6.34 -30.44 -19.74
CA SER A 392 5.77 -30.15 -21.06
C SER A 392 4.75 -29.00 -21.06
N ALA A 393 4.56 -28.31 -19.96
CA ALA A 393 3.64 -27.17 -19.87
C ALA A 393 4.02 -26.06 -20.85
N THR A 394 3.03 -25.55 -21.54
CA THR A 394 3.18 -24.43 -22.48
C THR A 394 3.30 -23.08 -21.73
N ALA A 395 3.59 -22.02 -22.45
CA ALA A 395 3.58 -20.66 -21.87
C ALA A 395 2.20 -20.31 -21.33
N GLU A 396 1.14 -20.66 -22.04
CA GLU A 396 -0.26 -20.43 -21.63
C GLU A 396 -0.60 -21.18 -20.32
N ASP A 397 -0.13 -22.44 -20.18
CA ASP A 397 -0.33 -23.22 -18.95
C ASP A 397 0.37 -22.55 -17.75
N ILE A 398 1.58 -22.03 -17.96
CA ILE A 398 2.36 -21.32 -16.93
C ILE A 398 1.68 -20.01 -16.53
N ILE A 399 1.24 -19.22 -17.52
CA ILE A 399 0.51 -17.97 -17.27
C ILE A 399 -0.76 -18.26 -16.46
N ALA A 400 -1.54 -19.24 -16.88
CA ALA A 400 -2.78 -19.60 -16.19
C ALA A 400 -2.52 -20.03 -14.74
N GLU A 401 -1.50 -20.84 -14.49
CA GLU A 401 -1.19 -21.30 -13.14
C GLU A 401 -0.54 -20.20 -12.30
N ALA A 402 0.34 -19.36 -12.84
CA ALA A 402 0.89 -18.20 -12.13
C ALA A 402 -0.22 -17.26 -11.66
N ARG A 403 -1.17 -16.93 -12.53
CA ARG A 403 -2.34 -16.09 -12.21
C ARG A 403 -3.26 -16.75 -11.19
N ARG A 404 -3.45 -18.08 -11.29
CA ARG A 404 -4.20 -18.84 -10.31
C ARG A 404 -3.55 -18.77 -8.92
N GLN A 405 -2.25 -19.02 -8.85
CA GLN A 405 -1.52 -18.97 -7.59
C GLN A 405 -1.45 -17.53 -7.02
N TYR A 406 -1.28 -16.51 -7.86
CA TYR A 406 -1.31 -15.11 -7.46
C TYR A 406 -2.63 -14.76 -6.75
N ARG A 407 -3.77 -15.15 -7.33
CA ARG A 407 -5.08 -14.92 -6.75
C ARG A 407 -5.25 -15.57 -5.37
N ILE A 408 -4.78 -16.81 -5.20
CA ILE A 408 -4.90 -17.55 -3.93
C ILE A 408 -3.91 -17.01 -2.89
N GLU A 409 -2.63 -16.87 -3.28
CA GLU A 409 -1.56 -16.50 -2.37
C GLU A 409 -1.73 -15.08 -1.80
N LEU A 410 -2.29 -14.16 -2.58
CA LEU A 410 -2.35 -12.74 -2.22
C LEU A 410 -3.76 -12.26 -1.81
N VAL A 411 -4.71 -13.19 -1.63
CA VAL A 411 -6.05 -12.84 -1.12
C VAL A 411 -5.95 -12.14 0.23
N GLY A 412 -6.64 -11.03 0.37
CA GLY A 412 -6.64 -10.19 1.57
C GLY A 412 -5.49 -9.18 1.63
N GLU A 413 -4.62 -9.12 0.63
CA GLU A 413 -3.47 -8.21 0.58
C GLU A 413 -3.70 -6.97 -0.30
N GLY A 414 -4.89 -6.87 -0.92
CA GLY A 414 -5.25 -5.72 -1.74
C GLY A 414 -4.57 -5.65 -3.10
N LYS A 415 -4.21 -6.79 -3.69
CA LYS A 415 -3.39 -6.84 -4.91
C LYS A 415 -4.12 -7.33 -6.16
N TYR A 416 -5.25 -8.01 -6.01
CA TYR A 416 -5.90 -8.70 -7.13
C TYR A 416 -6.67 -7.76 -8.08
N THR A 417 -7.19 -6.64 -7.59
CA THR A 417 -7.86 -5.63 -8.42
C THR A 417 -6.98 -5.15 -9.57
N GLU A 418 -5.70 -4.89 -9.29
CA GLU A 418 -4.75 -4.42 -10.31
C GLU A 418 -4.48 -5.50 -11.37
N GLN A 419 -4.50 -6.78 -11.00
CA GLN A 419 -4.35 -7.87 -11.96
C GLN A 419 -5.57 -7.95 -12.90
N LEU A 420 -6.79 -7.87 -12.36
CA LEU A 420 -8.00 -7.85 -13.18
C LEU A 420 -8.00 -6.69 -14.19
N ARG A 421 -7.57 -5.50 -13.73
CA ARG A 421 -7.47 -4.32 -14.58
C ARG A 421 -6.41 -4.49 -15.66
N ARG A 422 -5.25 -5.07 -15.33
CA ARG A 422 -4.18 -5.39 -16.29
C ARG A 422 -4.68 -6.39 -17.35
N TYR A 423 -5.35 -7.47 -16.96
CA TYR A 423 -5.91 -8.44 -17.91
C TYR A 423 -6.90 -7.78 -18.87
N GLY A 424 -7.75 -6.90 -18.37
CA GLY A 424 -8.67 -6.14 -19.22
C GLY A 424 -7.95 -5.23 -20.21
N VAL A 425 -6.89 -4.55 -19.79
CA VAL A 425 -6.05 -3.74 -20.69
C VAL A 425 -5.31 -4.60 -21.74
N MET A 426 -4.97 -5.84 -21.40
CA MET A 426 -4.41 -6.81 -22.35
C MET A 426 -5.45 -7.33 -23.37
N GLY A 427 -6.71 -6.93 -23.24
CA GLY A 427 -7.78 -7.30 -24.16
C GLY A 427 -8.64 -8.48 -23.72
N GLU A 428 -8.45 -8.98 -22.50
CA GLU A 428 -9.31 -10.02 -21.95
C GLU A 428 -10.68 -9.42 -21.55
N ASN A 429 -11.74 -10.21 -21.73
CA ASN A 429 -13.07 -9.80 -21.31
C ASN A 429 -13.25 -9.99 -19.79
N ILE A 430 -12.78 -9.04 -19.02
CA ILE A 430 -12.86 -9.07 -17.54
C ILE A 430 -14.16 -8.40 -17.08
N ILE A 431 -15.01 -9.21 -16.46
CA ILE A 431 -16.26 -8.78 -15.84
C ILE A 431 -16.15 -9.00 -14.33
N ILE A 432 -16.34 -7.93 -13.55
CA ILE A 432 -16.32 -7.96 -12.09
C ILE A 432 -17.73 -7.64 -11.62
N ARG A 433 -18.43 -8.61 -11.02
CA ARG A 433 -19.79 -8.44 -10.52
C ARG A 433 -20.69 -7.67 -11.53
N ASP A 434 -20.87 -8.27 -12.71
CA ASP A 434 -21.73 -7.81 -13.81
C ASP A 434 -21.31 -6.50 -14.51
N ALA A 435 -20.13 -5.96 -14.22
CA ALA A 435 -19.64 -4.77 -14.91
C ALA A 435 -18.18 -4.93 -15.39
N PRO A 436 -17.76 -4.23 -16.46
CA PRO A 436 -16.40 -4.33 -16.99
C PRO A 436 -15.35 -3.76 -16.01
N TYR A 437 -14.10 -4.23 -16.15
CA TYR A 437 -12.96 -3.87 -15.30
C TYR A 437 -12.64 -2.37 -15.24
N ASP A 438 -13.10 -1.62 -16.21
CA ASP A 438 -12.86 -0.19 -16.41
C ASP A 438 -14.13 0.67 -16.24
N CYS A 439 -15.22 0.09 -15.70
CA CYS A 439 -16.40 0.89 -15.40
C CYS A 439 -16.06 2.06 -14.47
N PRO A 440 -16.77 3.21 -14.58
CA PRO A 440 -16.36 4.44 -13.87
C PRO A 440 -16.08 4.27 -12.38
N GLY A 441 -16.87 3.46 -11.68
CA GLY A 441 -16.72 3.23 -10.24
C GLY A 441 -15.51 2.38 -9.82
N MET A 442 -14.74 1.86 -10.77
CA MET A 442 -13.46 1.21 -10.48
C MET A 442 -12.35 2.24 -10.16
N ALA A 443 -12.51 3.49 -10.56
CA ALA A 443 -11.74 4.61 -10.05
C ALA A 443 -12.54 5.29 -8.94
N ILE A 444 -12.07 5.20 -7.70
CA ILE A 444 -12.78 5.74 -6.54
C ILE A 444 -12.86 7.27 -6.59
N GLN A 445 -13.90 7.86 -5.97
CA GLN A 445 -14.12 9.29 -6.03
C GLN A 445 -13.12 10.04 -5.16
N PHE A 446 -12.68 11.21 -5.63
CA PHE A 446 -11.81 12.11 -4.88
C PHE A 446 -12.54 12.73 -3.67
N PRO A 447 -11.79 13.12 -2.62
CA PRO A 447 -12.36 13.84 -1.48
C PRO A 447 -13.02 15.16 -1.87
N ASN A 448 -14.02 15.60 -1.09
CA ASN A 448 -14.69 16.88 -1.28
C ASN A 448 -13.73 18.08 -1.28
N ALA A 449 -12.60 18.00 -0.59
CA ALA A 449 -11.59 19.06 -0.60
C ALA A 449 -11.07 19.37 -2.02
N GLU A 450 -10.87 18.35 -2.84
CA GLU A 450 -10.40 18.52 -4.22
C GLU A 450 -11.48 19.16 -5.10
N SER A 451 -12.77 18.94 -4.82
CA SER A 451 -13.87 19.57 -5.57
C SER A 451 -13.92 21.10 -5.44
N THR A 452 -13.26 21.64 -4.42
CA THR A 452 -13.17 23.09 -4.20
C THR A 452 -12.07 23.78 -5.01
N VAL A 453 -11.19 22.99 -5.63
CA VAL A 453 -10.12 23.49 -6.48
C VAL A 453 -10.67 23.83 -7.86
N ILE A 454 -10.54 25.07 -8.28
CA ILE A 454 -11.06 25.55 -9.57
C ILE A 454 -10.36 24.80 -10.72
N GLY A 455 -11.16 24.10 -11.54
CA GLY A 455 -10.67 23.31 -12.67
C GLY A 455 -10.30 21.87 -12.34
N PHE A 456 -10.44 21.44 -11.08
CA PHE A 456 -10.22 20.04 -10.73
C PHE A 456 -11.38 19.15 -11.22
N GLU A 457 -11.07 18.17 -12.04
CA GLU A 457 -12.05 17.23 -12.56
C GLU A 457 -12.19 16.01 -11.63
N LEU A 458 -13.36 15.85 -11.01
CA LEU A 458 -13.71 14.66 -10.25
C LEU A 458 -13.87 13.43 -11.17
N ASN A 459 -13.79 12.23 -10.61
CA ASN A 459 -14.13 11.03 -11.35
C ASN A 459 -15.65 11.00 -11.66
N PRO A 460 -16.08 10.38 -12.78
CA PRO A 460 -17.50 10.31 -13.13
C PRO A 460 -18.34 9.72 -12.02
N GLU A 461 -19.50 10.34 -11.75
CA GLU A 461 -20.50 9.79 -10.84
C GLU A 461 -21.29 8.66 -11.52
N GLY A 462 -22.02 7.86 -10.71
CA GLY A 462 -22.93 6.82 -11.19
C GLY A 462 -22.35 5.40 -11.12
N GLY A 463 -21.10 5.26 -10.82
CA GLY A 463 -20.51 3.93 -10.53
C GLY A 463 -20.46 3.00 -11.73
N CYS A 464 -20.76 1.72 -11.48
CA CYS A 464 -20.69 0.62 -12.47
C CYS A 464 -22.05 0.03 -12.80
N ASN A 465 -23.11 0.83 -12.82
CA ASN A 465 -24.47 0.40 -13.17
C ASN A 465 -24.81 0.75 -14.60
#